data_4c942360777ba964c854609c81f1864c
#
_entry.id   4c942360777ba964c854609c81f1864c
#
_cell.length_a   1.000
_cell.length_b   1.000
_cell.length_c   1.000
_cell.angle_alpha   90.00
_cell.angle_beta   90.00
_cell.angle_gamma   90.00
#
_symmetry.space_group_name_H-M   'P 1'
#
loop_
_entity.id
_entity.type
_entity.pdbx_description
1 polymer ?
#
loop_
_entity_poly.entity_id
_entity_poly.type
_entity_poly.pdbx_seq_one_letter_code
_entity_poly.pdbx_strand_id
1 'polypeptide(L)'
;MPHAELKYSDDLALDANAILAEIEHVILQHDPASGACKGRAYPCATTHHTHLLLTISMLQKPHRNDAFTSALMKDIEDAVKTHIHQSCYFSFGLDYSGATYVTNEHKVPS
;
A
#
# COMPACT_ATOMS: atom_id res chain seq x y z
N MET A 1 -8.63 -1.89 -9.09
CA MET A 1 -7.17 -1.62 -9.02
C MET A 1 -6.81 -1.19 -7.61
N PRO A 2 -5.74 -1.74 -7.02
CA PRO A 2 -5.32 -1.34 -5.68
C PRO A 2 -4.75 0.08 -5.66
N HIS A 3 -4.93 0.74 -4.53
CA HIS A 3 -4.29 2.00 -4.21
C HIS A 3 -3.51 1.87 -2.91
N ALA A 4 -2.32 2.46 -2.85
CA ALA A 4 -1.50 2.51 -1.64
C ALA A 4 -1.16 3.97 -1.32
N GLU A 5 -1.34 4.34 -0.07
CA GLU A 5 -0.93 5.65 0.43
C GLU A 5 0.06 5.46 1.57
N LEU A 6 1.22 6.07 1.43
CA LEU A 6 2.30 5.99 2.40
C LEU A 6 2.51 7.38 2.99
N LYS A 7 2.06 7.57 4.22
CA LYS A 7 2.27 8.83 4.95
C LYS A 7 3.31 8.60 6.03
N TYR A 8 4.31 9.46 6.10
CA TYR A 8 5.42 9.25 7.04
C TYR A 8 6.06 10.55 7.48
N SER A 9 6.64 10.50 8.70
CA SER A 9 7.42 11.63 9.21
C SER A 9 8.65 11.84 8.33
N ASP A 10 8.93 13.08 7.95
CA ASP A 10 10.03 13.37 7.03
C ASP A 10 11.42 13.19 7.64
N ASP A 11 11.52 12.94 8.95
CA ASP A 11 12.76 12.51 9.61
C ASP A 11 13.12 11.04 9.32
N LEU A 12 12.20 10.27 8.70
CA LEU A 12 12.51 8.94 8.18
C LEU A 12 13.16 9.06 6.80
N ALA A 13 14.38 8.54 6.67
CA ALA A 13 15.08 8.49 5.39
C ALA A 13 14.61 7.27 4.60
N LEU A 14 13.55 7.43 3.81
CA LEU A 14 12.93 6.35 3.04
C LEU A 14 13.14 6.54 1.54
N ASP A 15 13.38 5.44 0.83
CA ASP A 15 13.17 5.38 -0.61
C ASP A 15 11.69 5.04 -0.88
N ALA A 16 10.85 6.06 -0.96
CA ALA A 16 9.41 5.87 -1.08
C ALA A 16 9.04 5.16 -2.40
N ASN A 17 9.74 5.45 -3.49
CA ASN A 17 9.48 4.78 -4.78
C ASN A 17 9.77 3.28 -4.68
N ALA A 18 10.85 2.89 -4.03
CA ALA A 18 11.20 1.49 -3.85
C ALA A 18 10.15 0.77 -2.97
N ILE A 19 9.67 1.43 -1.92
CA ILE A 19 8.64 0.87 -1.06
C ILE A 19 7.34 0.65 -1.83
N LEU A 20 6.90 1.62 -2.63
CA LEU A 20 5.67 1.52 -3.42
C LEU A 20 5.78 0.42 -4.47
N ALA A 21 6.93 0.28 -5.12
CA ALA A 21 7.17 -0.81 -6.07
C ALA A 21 7.15 -2.18 -5.39
N GLU A 22 7.70 -2.28 -4.17
CA GLU A 22 7.69 -3.52 -3.40
C GLU A 22 6.27 -3.91 -2.99
N ILE A 23 5.45 -2.95 -2.59
CA ILE A 23 4.04 -3.20 -2.26
C ILE A 23 3.30 -3.78 -3.46
N GLU A 24 3.46 -3.19 -4.65
CA GLU A 24 2.85 -3.73 -5.86
C GLU A 24 3.33 -5.14 -6.15
N HIS A 25 4.62 -5.39 -6.02
CA HIS A 25 5.20 -6.71 -6.25
C HIS A 25 4.57 -7.77 -5.33
N VAL A 26 4.44 -7.48 -4.04
CA VAL A 26 3.83 -8.40 -3.07
C VAL A 26 2.36 -8.65 -3.39
N ILE A 27 1.60 -7.60 -3.73
CA ILE A 27 0.20 -7.75 -4.12
C ILE A 27 0.08 -8.69 -5.33
N LEU A 28 0.91 -8.49 -6.34
CA LEU A 28 0.88 -9.32 -7.56
C LEU A 28 1.31 -10.76 -7.31
N GLN A 29 2.16 -11.01 -6.32
CA GLN A 29 2.49 -12.38 -5.92
C GLN A 29 1.31 -13.12 -5.31
N HIS A 30 0.48 -12.43 -4.54
CA HIS A 30 -0.71 -13.01 -3.91
C HIS A 30 -1.91 -13.05 -4.87
N ASP A 31 -2.02 -12.09 -5.77
CA ASP A 31 -3.13 -11.97 -6.70
C ASP A 31 -2.64 -11.43 -8.05
N PRO A 32 -2.18 -12.32 -8.94
CA PRO A 32 -1.63 -11.89 -10.23
C PRO A 32 -2.61 -11.10 -11.10
N ALA A 33 -3.92 -11.25 -10.88
CA ALA A 33 -4.95 -10.57 -11.64
C ALA A 33 -5.34 -9.21 -11.07
N SER A 34 -4.71 -8.75 -9.98
CA SER A 34 -5.12 -7.51 -9.32
C SER A 34 -4.84 -6.25 -10.15
N GLY A 35 -3.91 -6.34 -11.09
CA GLY A 35 -3.48 -5.19 -11.89
C GLY A 35 -2.49 -4.28 -11.16
N ALA A 36 -2.17 -3.15 -11.78
CA ALA A 36 -1.23 -2.20 -11.24
C ALA A 36 -1.73 -1.57 -9.94
N CYS A 37 -0.85 -1.44 -8.96
CA CYS A 37 -1.13 -0.71 -7.72
C CYS A 37 -0.76 0.76 -7.89
N LYS A 38 -1.73 1.65 -7.74
CA LYS A 38 -1.49 3.10 -7.80
C LYS A 38 -1.02 3.55 -6.44
N GLY A 39 0.28 3.86 -6.33
CA GLY A 39 0.90 4.25 -5.08
C GLY A 39 1.29 5.71 -5.05
N ARG A 40 1.24 6.31 -3.85
CA ARG A 40 1.72 7.67 -3.61
C ARG A 40 2.25 7.80 -2.20
N ALA A 41 3.20 8.71 -2.03
CA ALA A 41 3.85 8.91 -0.74
C ALA A 41 3.76 10.38 -0.35
N TYR A 42 3.52 10.61 0.93
CA TYR A 42 3.37 11.93 1.53
C TYR A 42 4.36 12.06 2.67
N PRO A 43 5.54 12.67 2.43
CA PRO A 43 6.41 13.04 3.54
C PRO A 43 5.77 14.19 4.32
N CYS A 44 5.62 14.02 5.64
CA CYS A 44 4.97 15.00 6.49
C CYS A 44 6.00 15.81 7.26
N ALA A 45 5.99 17.12 7.06
CA ALA A 45 6.92 18.03 7.72
C ALA A 45 6.58 18.25 9.20
N THR A 46 5.30 18.17 9.55
CA THR A 46 4.83 18.37 10.92
C THR A 46 4.18 17.09 11.41
N THR A 47 4.81 16.45 12.38
CA THR A 47 4.32 15.20 12.97
C THR A 47 4.60 15.19 14.46
N HIS A 48 3.83 14.38 15.16
CA HIS A 48 4.08 14.04 16.56
C HIS A 48 4.53 12.58 16.59
N HIS A 49 5.72 12.32 17.09
CA HIS A 49 6.44 11.05 17.01
C HIS A 49 6.89 10.69 15.58
N THR A 50 7.96 9.93 15.50
CA THR A 50 8.45 9.37 14.24
C THR A 50 7.61 8.15 13.88
N HIS A 51 6.91 8.20 12.76
CA HIS A 51 5.98 7.15 12.40
C HIS A 51 5.72 7.07 10.91
N LEU A 52 5.15 5.93 10.53
CA LEU A 52 4.68 5.66 9.18
C LEU A 52 3.28 5.06 9.25
N LEU A 53 2.40 5.54 8.39
CA LEU A 53 1.06 5.01 8.21
C LEU A 53 0.89 4.60 6.75
N LEU A 54 0.70 3.30 6.52
CA LEU A 54 0.39 2.75 5.20
C LEU A 54 -1.08 2.36 5.16
N THR A 55 -1.79 2.84 4.15
CA THR A 55 -3.16 2.42 3.88
C THR A 55 -3.25 1.87 2.46
N ILE A 56 -3.89 0.71 2.32
CA ILE A 56 -4.12 0.08 1.01
C ILE A 56 -5.62 -0.13 0.87
N SER A 57 -6.17 0.23 -0.29
CA SER A 57 -7.55 -0.09 -0.65
C SER A 57 -7.58 -0.96 -1.89
N MET A 58 -8.43 -1.98 -1.86
CA MET A 58 -8.60 -2.95 -2.95
C MET A 58 -10.08 -3.18 -3.20
N LEU A 59 -10.42 -3.69 -4.38
CA LEU A 59 -11.78 -4.11 -4.67
C LEU A 59 -12.13 -5.37 -3.88
N GLN A 60 -13.37 -5.43 -3.39
CA GLN A 60 -13.91 -6.64 -2.80
C GLN A 60 -14.08 -7.70 -3.89
N LYS A 61 -13.53 -8.88 -3.68
CA LYS A 61 -13.65 -10.04 -4.58
C LYS A 61 -13.82 -11.31 -3.76
N PRO A 62 -14.51 -12.35 -4.31
CA PRO A 62 -14.80 -13.56 -3.52
C PRO A 62 -13.58 -14.28 -2.97
N HIS A 63 -12.45 -14.28 -3.68
CA HIS A 63 -11.23 -14.95 -3.23
C HIS A 63 -10.44 -14.14 -2.19
N ARG A 64 -10.78 -12.88 -1.99
CA ARG A 64 -10.13 -11.99 -1.01
C ARG A 64 -10.80 -12.12 0.35
N ASN A 65 -10.70 -13.32 0.92
CA ASN A 65 -11.24 -13.66 2.23
C ASN A 65 -10.25 -13.31 3.36
N ASP A 66 -10.59 -13.66 4.59
CA ASP A 66 -9.77 -13.34 5.75
C ASP A 66 -8.38 -13.98 5.68
N ALA A 67 -8.29 -15.23 5.22
CA ALA A 67 -7.01 -15.92 5.08
C ALA A 67 -6.11 -15.25 4.05
N PHE A 68 -6.68 -14.88 2.90
CA PHE A 68 -5.96 -14.12 1.86
C PHE A 68 -5.46 -12.79 2.42
N THR A 69 -6.33 -12.04 3.10
CA THR A 69 -6.02 -10.72 3.64
C THR A 69 -4.93 -10.79 4.69
N SER A 70 -5.01 -11.76 5.61
CA SER A 70 -4.00 -11.91 6.67
C SER A 70 -2.62 -12.24 6.10
N ALA A 71 -2.56 -13.14 5.13
CA ALA A 71 -1.30 -13.52 4.48
C ALA A 71 -0.70 -12.34 3.69
N LEU A 72 -1.54 -11.62 2.95
CA LEU A 72 -1.11 -10.44 2.18
C LEU A 72 -0.57 -9.35 3.11
N MET A 73 -1.29 -9.04 4.18
CA MET A 73 -0.87 -7.99 5.11
C MET A 73 0.44 -8.33 5.80
N LYS A 74 0.63 -9.59 6.19
CA LYS A 74 1.89 -10.00 6.80
C LYS A 74 3.07 -9.84 5.85
N ASP A 75 2.92 -10.26 4.61
CA ASP A 75 4.00 -10.18 3.63
C ASP A 75 4.30 -8.72 3.24
N ILE A 76 3.28 -7.87 3.14
CA ILE A 76 3.48 -6.45 2.90
C ILE A 76 4.22 -5.79 4.07
N GLU A 77 3.79 -6.06 5.30
CA GLU A 77 4.46 -5.51 6.47
C GLU A 77 5.93 -5.91 6.51
N ASP A 78 6.22 -7.20 6.32
CA ASP A 78 7.59 -7.70 6.34
C ASP A 78 8.43 -7.06 5.23
N ALA A 79 7.89 -6.96 4.02
CA ALA A 79 8.58 -6.37 2.88
C ALA A 79 8.85 -4.87 3.09
N VAL A 80 7.87 -4.11 3.53
CA VAL A 80 8.03 -2.67 3.77
C VAL A 80 9.07 -2.40 4.85
N LYS A 81 9.04 -3.19 5.93
CA LYS A 81 9.99 -3.02 7.04
C LYS A 81 11.44 -3.26 6.65
N THR A 82 11.71 -4.03 5.59
CA THR A 82 13.09 -4.19 5.08
C THR A 82 13.67 -2.89 4.53
N HIS A 83 12.82 -1.93 4.18
CA HIS A 83 13.23 -0.61 3.69
C HIS A 83 13.36 0.43 4.79
N ILE A 84 12.99 0.11 6.03
CA ILE A 84 13.02 1.06 7.14
C ILE A 84 14.22 0.76 8.03
N HIS A 85 15.14 1.71 8.16
CA HIS A 85 16.39 1.53 8.87
C HIS A 85 16.49 2.39 10.14
N GLN A 86 15.35 2.94 10.57
CA GLN A 86 15.23 3.74 11.77
C GLN A 86 14.09 3.20 12.62
N SER A 87 14.21 3.28 13.93
CA SER A 87 13.11 2.93 14.82
C SER A 87 11.97 3.92 14.67
N CYS A 88 10.75 3.43 14.51
CA CYS A 88 9.56 4.27 14.37
C CYS A 88 8.31 3.47 14.72
N TYR A 89 7.21 4.16 14.93
CA TYR A 89 5.91 3.51 14.98
C TYR A 89 5.46 3.17 13.57
N PHE A 90 4.82 2.03 13.42
CA PHE A 90 4.35 1.52 12.13
C PHE A 90 2.88 1.14 12.25
N SER A 91 2.06 1.66 11.34
CA SER A 91 0.66 1.29 11.23
C SER A 91 0.33 0.97 9.79
N PHE A 92 -0.46 -0.08 9.58
CA PHE A 92 -0.89 -0.51 8.26
C PHE A 92 -2.35 -0.98 8.33
N GLY A 93 -3.19 -0.37 7.50
CA GLY A 93 -4.58 -0.76 7.33
C GLY A 93 -4.88 -1.12 5.88
N LEU A 94 -5.71 -2.15 5.66
CA LEU A 94 -6.17 -2.56 4.34
C LEU A 94 -7.69 -2.59 4.36
N ASP A 95 -8.31 -1.87 3.40
CA ASP A 95 -9.74 -1.78 3.24
C ASP A 95 -10.17 -2.31 1.88
N TYR A 96 -11.36 -2.88 1.80
CA TYR A 96 -11.97 -3.32 0.56
C TYR A 96 -13.08 -2.35 0.15
N SER A 97 -13.04 -1.90 -1.11
CA SER A 97 -14.07 -1.06 -1.69
C SER A 97 -15.30 -1.89 -2.07
N GLY A 98 -16.47 -1.38 -1.76
CA GLY A 98 -17.75 -2.03 -2.08
C GLY A 98 -18.28 -1.67 -3.47
N ALA A 99 -19.60 -1.80 -3.64
CA ALA A 99 -20.27 -1.62 -4.93
C ALA A 99 -20.29 -0.16 -5.42
N THR A 100 -20.09 0.81 -4.53
CA THR A 100 -20.09 2.24 -4.88
C THR A 100 -18.69 2.75 -5.16
N TYR A 101 -18.01 2.08 -6.09
CA TYR A 101 -16.63 2.39 -6.45
C TYR A 101 -16.46 2.20 -7.95
N VAL A 102 -15.84 3.18 -8.59
CA VAL A 102 -15.55 3.12 -10.02
C VAL A 102 -14.06 3.25 -10.24
N THR A 103 -13.50 2.36 -11.06
CA THR A 103 -12.10 2.40 -11.47
C THR A 103 -11.98 1.93 -12.91
N ASN A 104 -11.24 2.68 -13.68
CA ASN A 104 -10.97 2.36 -15.08
C ASN A 104 -9.75 3.14 -15.56
N GLU A 105 -9.39 2.96 -16.81
CA GLU A 105 -8.32 3.74 -17.42
C GLU A 105 -8.95 4.81 -18.30
N HIS A 106 -8.55 6.07 -18.09
CA HIS A 106 -8.92 7.15 -19.00
C HIS A 106 -7.91 7.19 -20.15
N LYS A 107 -8.41 6.98 -21.36
CA LYS A 107 -7.58 7.00 -22.57
C LYS A 107 -7.95 8.20 -23.42
N VAL A 108 -6.94 8.90 -23.90
CA VAL A 108 -7.15 10.04 -24.81
C VAL A 108 -7.01 9.54 -26.23
N PRO A 109 -7.97 9.81 -27.13
CA PRO A 109 -7.83 9.46 -28.54
C PRO A 109 -6.62 10.13 -29.17
N SER A 110 -5.87 9.38 -29.99
CA SER A 110 -4.69 9.90 -30.70
C SER A 110 -5.06 10.56 -32.03
#